data_59ac21b63f8f9d8f598a629faaee4eb6
#
_entry.id   59ac21b63f8f9d8f598a629faaee4eb6
#
_cell.length_a   1.000
_cell.length_b   1.000
_cell.length_c   1.000
_cell.angle_alpha   90.00
_cell.angle_beta   90.00
_cell.angle_gamma   90.00
#
_symmetry.space_group_name_H-M   'P 1'
#
loop_
_entity.id
_entity.type
_entity.pdbx_description
1 polymer ?
#
loop_
_entity_poly.entity_id
_entity_poly.type
_entity_poly.pdbx_seq_one_letter_code
_entity_poly.pdbx_strand_id
1 'polypeptide(L)'
;MSQIDLTKEASRYVARIPGIAGEGEITFTREGAQVISADHTGVPETMAGQGVARALLDFMLQDARSGGFRIVPRCPYVRGQYARHPEWSDLFTTRPGEDPPPRS
;
A
#
# COMPACT_ATOMS: atom_id res chain seq x y z
N MET A 1 10.44 -21.23 0.03
CA MET A 1 9.60 -20.09 -0.37
C MET A 1 8.76 -19.64 0.79
N SER A 2 8.89 -18.39 1.20
CA SER A 2 8.01 -17.89 2.25
C SER A 2 6.65 -17.55 1.62
N GLN A 3 5.62 -17.99 2.27
CA GLN A 3 4.26 -17.68 1.90
C GLN A 3 3.82 -16.44 2.67
N ILE A 4 3.35 -15.42 1.97
CA ILE A 4 2.84 -14.21 2.59
C ILE A 4 1.33 -14.23 2.46
N ASP A 5 0.64 -14.25 3.62
CA ASP A 5 -0.82 -14.19 3.65
C ASP A 5 -1.25 -12.74 3.71
N LEU A 6 -2.03 -12.31 2.73
CA LEU A 6 -2.46 -10.92 2.58
C LEU A 6 -3.96 -10.81 2.81
N THR A 7 -4.38 -9.87 3.66
CA THR A 7 -5.78 -9.60 3.94
C THR A 7 -6.04 -8.11 3.97
N LYS A 8 -7.30 -7.72 3.71
CA LYS A 8 -7.74 -6.34 3.82
C LYS A 8 -8.65 -6.21 5.04
N GLU A 9 -8.35 -5.25 5.89
CA GLU A 9 -9.17 -4.90 7.04
C GLU A 9 -9.81 -3.53 6.81
N ALA A 10 -10.56 -3.03 7.80
CA ALA A 10 -11.32 -1.80 7.64
C ALA A 10 -10.45 -0.58 7.29
N SER A 11 -9.22 -0.53 7.82
CA SER A 11 -8.33 0.64 7.64
C SER A 11 -6.90 0.26 7.31
N ARG A 12 -6.64 -0.99 6.94
CA ARG A 12 -5.28 -1.40 6.58
C ARG A 12 -5.27 -2.68 5.76
N TYR A 13 -4.22 -2.84 4.98
CA TYR A 13 -3.85 -4.11 4.36
C TYR A 13 -2.83 -4.77 5.26
N VAL A 14 -2.95 -6.07 5.47
CA VAL A 14 -2.13 -6.79 6.45
C VAL A 14 -1.44 -7.97 5.80
N ALA A 15 -0.17 -8.16 6.13
CA ALA A 15 0.62 -9.31 5.68
C ALA A 15 1.08 -10.11 6.89
N ARG A 16 0.90 -11.42 6.83
CA ARG A 16 1.41 -12.35 7.84
C ARG A 16 2.16 -13.47 7.16
N ILE A 17 3.18 -13.97 7.85
CA ILE A 17 3.94 -15.12 7.37
C ILE A 17 3.81 -16.21 8.43
N PRO A 18 3.31 -17.42 8.06
CA PRO A 18 3.18 -18.50 9.02
C PRO A 18 4.50 -18.81 9.72
N GLY A 19 4.45 -18.91 11.05
CA GLY A 19 5.63 -19.21 11.86
C GLY A 19 6.50 -18.00 12.20
N ILE A 20 6.16 -16.81 11.69
CA ILE A 20 6.91 -15.58 12.00
C ILE A 20 6.01 -14.64 12.79
N ALA A 21 6.51 -14.14 13.91
CA ALA A 21 5.77 -13.24 14.78
C ALA A 21 5.61 -11.87 14.13
N GLY A 22 4.49 -11.22 14.41
CA GLY A 22 4.18 -9.88 13.93
C GLY A 22 3.45 -9.88 12.62
N GLU A 23 3.17 -8.67 12.14
CA GLU A 23 2.47 -8.46 10.87
C GLU A 23 2.96 -7.19 10.19
N GLY A 24 3.01 -7.22 8.86
CA GLY A 24 3.25 -6.02 8.07
C GLY A 24 1.93 -5.35 7.72
N GLU A 25 1.96 -4.05 7.43
CA GLU A 25 0.74 -3.33 7.11
C GLU A 25 0.97 -2.14 6.20
N ILE A 26 -0.06 -1.80 5.43
CA ILE A 26 -0.21 -0.46 4.84
C ILE A 26 -1.52 0.07 5.39
N THR A 27 -1.46 1.15 6.16
CA THR A 27 -2.69 1.79 6.68
C THR A 27 -3.26 2.73 5.63
N PHE A 28 -4.57 2.86 5.61
CA PHE A 28 -5.23 3.77 4.68
C PHE A 28 -6.44 4.44 5.32
N THR A 29 -6.82 5.59 4.74
CA THR A 29 -8.00 6.34 5.13
C THR A 29 -8.87 6.54 3.90
N ARG A 30 -10.16 6.31 4.03
CA ARG A 30 -11.08 6.59 2.94
C ARG A 30 -11.32 8.10 2.86
N GLU A 31 -11.04 8.69 1.70
CA GLU A 31 -11.19 10.13 1.49
C GLU A 31 -12.33 10.48 0.54
N GLY A 32 -12.98 9.50 -0.04
CA GLY A 32 -14.12 9.68 -0.94
C GLY A 32 -14.71 8.35 -1.30
N ALA A 33 -15.77 8.37 -2.11
CA ALA A 33 -16.45 7.14 -2.51
C ALA A 33 -15.51 6.18 -3.24
N GLN A 34 -14.55 6.73 -3.99
CA GLN A 34 -13.64 5.95 -4.82
C GLN A 34 -12.19 6.42 -4.66
N VAL A 35 -11.84 6.92 -3.46
CA VAL A 35 -10.48 7.40 -3.18
C VAL A 35 -10.08 6.97 -1.78
N ILE A 36 -8.89 6.34 -1.67
CA ILE A 36 -8.26 6.09 -0.37
C ILE A 36 -6.91 6.80 -0.32
N SER A 37 -6.46 7.13 0.89
CA SER A 37 -5.12 7.64 1.11
C SER A 37 -4.27 6.51 1.71
N ALA A 38 -3.16 6.17 1.06
CA ALA A 38 -2.19 5.26 1.63
C ALA A 38 -1.32 6.07 2.59
N ASP A 39 -1.42 5.81 3.88
CA ASP A 39 -0.89 6.68 4.92
C ASP A 39 0.48 6.24 5.45
N HIS A 40 0.65 4.95 5.71
CA HIS A 40 1.84 4.45 6.37
C HIS A 40 2.07 2.99 6.00
N THR A 41 3.34 2.62 5.80
CA THR A 41 3.75 1.24 5.60
C THR A 41 4.68 0.85 6.73
N GLY A 42 4.38 -0.27 7.39
CA GLY A 42 5.21 -0.80 8.46
C GLY A 42 5.46 -2.29 8.27
N VAL A 43 6.73 -2.69 8.38
CA VAL A 43 7.12 -4.10 8.30
C VAL A 43 8.02 -4.39 9.51
N PRO A 44 7.66 -5.37 10.36
CA PRO A 44 8.47 -5.66 11.53
C PRO A 44 9.82 -6.28 11.14
N GLU A 45 10.80 -6.15 12.02
CA GLU A 45 12.13 -6.66 11.80
C GLU A 45 12.14 -8.16 11.53
N THR A 46 11.22 -8.90 12.16
CA THR A 46 11.07 -10.34 11.96
C THR A 46 10.78 -10.73 10.51
N MET A 47 10.28 -9.79 9.73
CA MET A 47 9.92 -10.01 8.32
C MET A 47 10.85 -9.28 7.35
N ALA A 48 11.93 -8.68 7.86
CA ALA A 48 12.85 -7.93 7.01
C ALA A 48 13.45 -8.80 5.91
N GLY A 49 13.61 -8.22 4.72
CA GLY A 49 14.25 -8.90 3.60
C GLY A 49 13.39 -9.93 2.88
N GLN A 50 12.10 -10.02 3.20
CA GLN A 50 11.23 -11.02 2.60
C GLN A 50 10.22 -10.47 1.60
N GLY A 51 10.37 -9.20 1.22
CA GLY A 51 9.51 -8.60 0.19
C GLY A 51 8.11 -8.26 0.68
N VAL A 52 7.91 -8.14 2.00
CA VAL A 52 6.58 -7.94 2.58
C VAL A 52 5.97 -6.60 2.18
N ALA A 53 6.77 -5.52 2.23
CA ALA A 53 6.26 -4.19 1.86
C ALA A 53 5.79 -4.16 0.40
N ARG A 54 6.55 -4.77 -0.50
CA ARG A 54 6.17 -4.81 -1.91
C ARG A 54 4.95 -5.70 -2.13
N ALA A 55 4.83 -6.80 -1.42
CA ALA A 55 3.66 -7.67 -1.52
C ALA A 55 2.40 -6.92 -1.06
N LEU A 56 2.51 -6.15 0.03
CA LEU A 56 1.41 -5.31 0.50
C LEU A 56 1.02 -4.26 -0.54
N LEU A 57 2.01 -3.61 -1.14
CA LEU A 57 1.76 -2.60 -2.17
C LEU A 57 1.05 -3.23 -3.37
N ASP A 58 1.55 -4.36 -3.88
CA ASP A 58 0.94 -5.04 -5.02
C ASP A 58 -0.50 -5.45 -4.71
N PHE A 59 -0.75 -5.90 -3.48
CA PHE A 59 -2.09 -6.26 -3.04
C PHE A 59 -3.03 -5.06 -3.04
N MET A 60 -2.57 -3.91 -2.54
CA MET A 60 -3.34 -2.67 -2.55
C MET A 60 -3.62 -2.20 -3.98
N LEU A 61 -2.63 -2.27 -4.88
CA LEU A 61 -2.82 -1.88 -6.28
C LEU A 61 -3.85 -2.78 -6.96
N GLN A 62 -3.80 -4.07 -6.69
CA GLN A 62 -4.78 -5.01 -7.24
C GLN A 62 -6.18 -4.72 -6.72
N ASP A 63 -6.30 -4.40 -5.44
CA ASP A 63 -7.58 -4.03 -4.83
C ASP A 63 -8.14 -2.75 -5.46
N ALA A 64 -7.27 -1.76 -5.70
CA ALA A 64 -7.68 -0.51 -6.37
C ALA A 64 -8.18 -0.78 -7.78
N ARG A 65 -7.47 -1.63 -8.51
CA ARG A 65 -7.83 -1.97 -9.89
C ARG A 65 -9.17 -2.70 -9.93
N SER A 66 -9.35 -3.69 -9.06
CA SER A 66 -10.60 -4.47 -9.00
C SER A 66 -11.77 -3.66 -8.47
N GLY A 67 -11.50 -2.77 -7.51
CA GLY A 67 -12.55 -1.98 -6.86
C GLY A 67 -12.87 -0.67 -7.56
N GLY A 68 -12.08 -0.27 -8.55
CA GLY A 68 -12.31 0.97 -9.30
C GLY A 68 -12.05 2.22 -8.48
N PHE A 69 -11.10 2.19 -7.54
CA PHE A 69 -10.77 3.37 -6.76
C PHE A 69 -9.33 3.80 -7.01
N ARG A 70 -9.01 5.03 -6.59
CA ARG A 70 -7.67 5.60 -6.71
C ARG A 70 -7.04 5.82 -5.36
N ILE A 71 -5.73 5.97 -5.38
CA ILE A 71 -4.90 6.06 -4.18
C ILE A 71 -4.19 7.41 -4.13
N VAL A 72 -4.30 8.10 -2.98
CA VAL A 72 -3.47 9.27 -2.69
C VAL A 72 -2.18 8.76 -2.05
N PRO A 73 -1.00 8.98 -2.67
CA PRO A 73 0.25 8.40 -2.17
C PRO A 73 0.90 9.26 -1.09
N ARG A 74 0.30 9.31 0.09
CA ARG A 74 0.87 10.06 1.22
C ARG A 74 2.02 9.32 1.89
N CYS A 75 1.98 8.00 1.88
CA CYS A 75 3.04 7.18 2.44
C CYS A 75 4.33 7.31 1.60
N PRO A 76 5.47 7.65 2.20
CA PRO A 76 6.72 7.81 1.44
C PRO A 76 7.15 6.57 0.69
N TYR A 77 6.93 5.37 1.26
CA TYR A 77 7.27 4.14 0.58
C TYR A 77 6.43 3.97 -0.71
N VAL A 78 5.12 4.17 -0.59
CA VAL A 78 4.20 4.04 -1.73
C VAL A 78 4.54 5.08 -2.80
N ARG A 79 4.79 6.32 -2.39
CA ARG A 79 5.14 7.39 -3.32
C ARG A 79 6.46 7.11 -4.04
N GLY A 80 7.45 6.59 -3.32
CA GLY A 80 8.75 6.27 -3.91
C GLY A 80 8.65 5.13 -4.93
N GLN A 81 7.86 4.12 -4.62
CA GLN A 81 7.64 3.02 -5.57
C GLN A 81 6.88 3.49 -6.80
N TYR A 82 5.85 4.31 -6.61
CA TYR A 82 5.10 4.87 -7.73
C TYR A 82 6.01 5.71 -8.63
N ALA A 83 6.93 6.48 -8.06
CA ALA A 83 7.87 7.27 -8.86
C ALA A 83 8.69 6.41 -9.81
N ARG A 84 8.98 5.17 -9.43
CA ARG A 84 9.70 4.21 -10.25
C ARG A 84 8.82 3.43 -11.22
N HIS A 85 7.51 3.53 -11.06
CA HIS A 85 6.54 2.77 -11.85
C HIS A 85 5.45 3.68 -12.39
N PRO A 86 5.79 4.59 -13.33
CA PRO A 86 4.82 5.54 -13.85
C PRO A 86 3.65 4.87 -14.57
N GLU A 87 3.77 3.61 -14.93
CA GLU A 87 2.68 2.84 -15.52
C GLU A 87 1.49 2.65 -14.55
N TRP A 88 1.67 2.92 -13.26
CA TRP A 88 0.58 2.84 -12.27
C TRP A 88 -0.25 4.11 -12.18
N SER A 89 -0.01 5.11 -13.04
CA SER A 89 -0.62 6.44 -12.91
C SER A 89 -2.14 6.43 -12.91
N ASP A 90 -2.76 5.44 -13.55
CA ASP A 90 -4.21 5.31 -13.56
C ASP A 90 -4.80 4.90 -12.20
N LEU A 91 -3.96 4.42 -11.28
CA LEU A 91 -4.38 4.00 -9.94
C LEU A 91 -4.13 5.07 -8.88
N PHE A 92 -3.52 6.19 -9.25
CA PHE A 92 -3.14 7.24 -8.30
C PHE A 92 -3.79 8.56 -8.66
N THR A 93 -3.93 9.43 -7.66
CA THR A 93 -4.53 10.76 -7.85
C THR A 93 -3.51 11.81 -8.28
N THR A 94 -2.21 11.49 -8.18
CA THR A 94 -1.11 12.41 -8.50
C THR A 94 -0.27 11.85 -9.64
N ARG A 95 0.67 12.63 -10.12
CA ARG A 95 1.70 12.17 -11.06
C ARG A 95 2.78 11.39 -10.31
N PRO A 96 3.52 10.51 -11.00
CA PRO A 96 4.62 9.79 -10.36
C PRO A 96 5.62 10.73 -9.71
N GLY A 97 5.92 10.49 -8.43
CA GLY A 97 6.87 11.29 -7.67
C GLY A 97 6.34 12.60 -7.12
N GLU A 98 5.14 13.00 -7.49
CA GLU A 98 4.54 14.24 -7.01
C GLU A 98 4.02 14.07 -5.58
N ASP A 99 4.28 15.08 -4.73
CA ASP A 99 3.73 15.08 -3.38
C ASP A 99 2.24 15.40 -3.45
N PRO A 100 1.39 14.63 -2.77
CA PRO A 100 -0.04 14.94 -2.73
C PRO A 100 -0.28 16.20 -1.90
N PRO A 101 -1.39 16.91 -2.15
CA PRO A 101 -1.73 18.07 -1.33
C PRO A 101 -2.00 17.66 0.11
N PRO A 102 -1.75 18.55 1.08
CA PRO A 102 -2.04 18.23 2.47
C PRO A 102 -3.55 18.05 2.68
N ARG A 103 -3.89 17.30 3.72
CA ARG A 103 -5.29 17.15 4.11
C ARG A 103 -5.82 18.48 4.66
N SER A 104 -7.03 18.78 4.27
CA SER A 104 -7.73 19.96 4.78
C SER A 104 -8.43 19.65 6.07
#